data_0e53df70f5dae6dddb29ca2a7e1319a2
#
_entry.id   0e53df70f5dae6dddb29ca2a7e1319a2
#
_cell.length_a   1.000
_cell.length_b   1.000
_cell.length_c   1.000
_cell.angle_alpha   90.00
_cell.angle_beta   90.00
_cell.angle_gamma   90.00
#
_symmetry.space_group_name_H-M   'P 1'
#
loop_
_entity.id
_entity.type
_entity.pdbx_description
1 polymer ?
#
loop_
_entity_poly.entity_id
_entity_poly.type
_entity_poly.pdbx_seq_one_letter_code
_entity_poly.pdbx_strand_id
1 'polypeptide(L)'
;MLRFLIISLQLILLLSITFFLISNSFNIFFDIGDLSYNFSSNLLVIAFVVLILTVVLINFIYFKTKFVFQKYSYVKKLTRTQKGYDFFVESMIALLNKDNKSATNSARKMKGILKEDTSLNLLLQSEILKIEKKFDELNNVYDLMIKNNKTKTLGYRGLMEQSLKQQDYHHAFIYGEKLFLLNPKIDKLYQTLLNVIAKTKNWNQLINITDRAYSN
;
A
#
# COMPACT_ATOMS: atom_id res chain seq x y z
N MET A 1 9.62 -25.62 0.01
CA MET A 1 10.26 -26.87 0.45
C MET A 1 9.29 -27.83 1.15
N LEU A 2 8.60 -27.44 2.21
CA LEU A 2 7.68 -28.35 2.96
C LEU A 2 6.62 -29.05 2.08
N ARG A 3 6.04 -28.34 1.10
CA ARG A 3 5.03 -28.90 0.17
C ARG A 3 5.60 -29.93 -0.80
N PHE A 4 6.84 -29.73 -1.24
CA PHE A 4 7.52 -30.70 -2.09
C PHE A 4 7.81 -31.98 -1.32
N LEU A 5 8.16 -31.86 -0.06
CA LEU A 5 8.38 -32.98 0.86
C LEU A 5 7.09 -33.78 1.11
N ILE A 6 5.94 -33.09 1.30
CA ILE A 6 4.64 -33.76 1.47
C ILE A 6 4.24 -34.52 0.21
N ILE A 7 4.40 -33.93 -0.97
CA ILE A 7 4.07 -34.59 -2.25
C ILE A 7 4.99 -35.80 -2.49
N SER A 8 6.31 -35.68 -2.23
CA SER A 8 7.23 -36.80 -2.37
C SER A 8 6.93 -37.93 -1.38
N LEU A 9 6.57 -37.60 -0.14
CA LEU A 9 6.17 -38.59 0.86
C LEU A 9 4.90 -39.35 0.46
N GLN A 10 3.89 -38.62 -0.04
CA GLN A 10 2.66 -39.21 -0.58
C GLN A 10 2.96 -40.15 -1.77
N LEU A 11 3.86 -39.76 -2.66
CA LEU A 11 4.24 -40.57 -3.82
C LEU A 11 4.98 -41.85 -3.42
N ILE A 12 5.88 -41.78 -2.45
CA ILE A 12 6.59 -42.94 -1.89
C ILE A 12 5.60 -43.90 -1.22
N LEU A 13 4.66 -43.38 -0.43
CA LEU A 13 3.66 -44.19 0.27
C LEU A 13 2.73 -44.91 -0.73
N LEU A 14 2.36 -44.22 -1.82
CA LEU A 14 1.56 -44.78 -2.89
C LEU A 14 2.28 -45.87 -3.67
N LEU A 15 3.58 -45.66 -4.00
CA LEU A 15 4.42 -46.70 -4.63
C LEU A 15 4.58 -47.92 -3.74
N SER A 16 4.72 -47.74 -2.44
CA SER A 16 4.80 -48.85 -1.46
C SER A 16 3.52 -49.66 -1.43
N ILE A 17 2.35 -49.01 -1.43
CA ILE A 17 1.03 -49.69 -1.43
C ILE A 17 0.81 -50.44 -2.75
N THR A 18 1.14 -49.81 -3.91
CA THR A 18 1.01 -50.49 -5.21
C THR A 18 1.93 -51.70 -5.32
N PHE A 19 3.18 -51.59 -4.83
CA PHE A 19 4.10 -52.69 -4.80
C PHE A 19 3.61 -53.87 -3.92
N PHE A 20 3.05 -53.55 -2.75
CA PHE A 20 2.45 -54.53 -1.85
C PHE A 20 1.26 -55.26 -2.49
N LEU A 21 0.38 -54.53 -3.19
CA LEU A 21 -0.80 -55.09 -3.87
C LEU A 21 -0.40 -55.97 -5.06
N ILE A 22 0.68 -55.67 -5.78
CA ILE A 22 1.20 -56.48 -6.90
C ILE A 22 1.91 -57.74 -6.37
N SER A 23 2.64 -57.64 -5.27
CA SER A 23 3.42 -58.76 -4.69
C SER A 23 2.51 -59.84 -4.06
N ASN A 24 1.34 -59.47 -3.60
CA ASN A 24 0.36 -60.38 -2.98
C ASN A 24 -0.83 -60.57 -3.91
N SER A 25 -0.91 -61.66 -4.65
CA SER A 25 -2.06 -62.04 -5.45
C SER A 25 -3.20 -62.48 -4.52
N PHE A 26 -4.23 -61.71 -4.38
CA PHE A 26 -5.45 -62.05 -3.68
C PHE A 26 -6.69 -61.78 -4.54
N ASN A 27 -7.74 -62.62 -4.37
CA ASN A 27 -9.02 -62.40 -5.01
C ASN A 27 -10.03 -61.94 -3.93
N ILE A 28 -10.75 -60.90 -4.25
CA ILE A 28 -11.82 -60.41 -3.36
C ILE A 28 -13.16 -60.85 -3.93
N PHE A 29 -13.89 -61.59 -3.13
CA PHE A 29 -15.24 -62.03 -3.45
C PHE A 29 -16.23 -61.11 -2.76
N PHE A 30 -17.14 -60.54 -3.52
CA PHE A 30 -18.27 -59.81 -3.01
C PHE A 30 -19.56 -60.52 -3.39
N ASP A 31 -20.28 -61.01 -2.42
CA ASP A 31 -21.61 -61.61 -2.59
C ASP A 31 -22.67 -60.57 -2.26
N ILE A 32 -23.45 -60.16 -3.25
CA ILE A 32 -24.58 -59.24 -3.11
C ILE A 32 -25.82 -59.99 -3.58
N GLY A 33 -26.58 -60.62 -2.64
CA GLY A 33 -27.70 -61.47 -2.95
C GLY A 33 -27.29 -62.72 -3.71
N ASP A 34 -27.91 -62.97 -4.87
CA ASP A 34 -27.63 -64.15 -5.71
C ASP A 34 -26.46 -63.96 -6.68
N LEU A 35 -25.77 -62.83 -6.65
CA LEU A 35 -24.69 -62.50 -7.57
C LEU A 35 -23.35 -62.44 -6.82
N SER A 36 -22.42 -63.31 -7.20
CA SER A 36 -21.02 -63.28 -6.73
C SER A 36 -20.10 -62.56 -7.71
N TYR A 37 -19.46 -61.50 -7.27
CA TYR A 37 -18.49 -60.75 -8.04
C TYR A 37 -17.07 -61.11 -7.60
N ASN A 38 -16.27 -61.59 -8.55
CA ASN A 38 -14.88 -61.93 -8.32
C ASN A 38 -13.96 -60.83 -8.94
N PHE A 39 -13.29 -60.08 -8.10
CA PHE A 39 -12.34 -59.07 -8.50
C PHE A 39 -10.90 -59.56 -8.32
N SER A 40 -10.16 -59.65 -9.41
CA SER A 40 -8.73 -59.97 -9.37
C SER A 40 -7.91 -58.81 -8.80
N SER A 41 -6.84 -59.12 -8.08
CA SER A 41 -5.91 -58.11 -7.51
C SER A 41 -5.41 -57.11 -8.56
N ASN A 42 -5.20 -57.57 -9.81
CA ASN A 42 -4.72 -56.72 -10.90
C ASN A 42 -5.72 -55.59 -11.28
N LEU A 43 -7.03 -55.88 -11.24
CA LEU A 43 -8.07 -54.90 -11.51
C LEU A 43 -8.13 -53.82 -10.43
N LEU A 44 -7.94 -54.20 -9.16
CA LEU A 44 -7.85 -53.28 -8.03
C LEU A 44 -6.62 -52.40 -8.11
N VAL A 45 -5.45 -52.95 -8.53
CA VAL A 45 -4.23 -52.15 -8.72
C VAL A 45 -4.43 -51.13 -9.82
N ILE A 46 -5.03 -51.49 -10.97
CA ILE A 46 -5.29 -50.56 -12.06
C ILE A 46 -6.25 -49.44 -11.57
N ALA A 47 -7.35 -49.79 -10.89
CA ALA A 47 -8.29 -48.81 -10.35
C ALA A 47 -7.61 -47.83 -9.38
N PHE A 48 -6.72 -48.32 -8.54
CA PHE A 48 -5.97 -47.51 -7.57
C PHE A 48 -4.97 -46.58 -8.26
N VAL A 49 -4.24 -47.03 -9.30
CA VAL A 49 -3.35 -46.19 -10.11
C VAL A 49 -4.11 -45.10 -10.82
N VAL A 50 -5.28 -45.41 -11.40
CA VAL A 50 -6.13 -44.38 -12.05
C VAL A 50 -6.61 -43.34 -11.05
N LEU A 51 -7.00 -43.75 -9.85
CA LEU A 51 -7.43 -42.85 -8.79
C LEU A 51 -6.28 -41.90 -8.37
N ILE A 52 -5.07 -42.40 -8.24
CA ILE A 52 -3.89 -41.59 -7.94
C ILE A 52 -3.64 -40.55 -9.02
N LEU A 53 -3.63 -40.99 -10.29
CA LEU A 53 -3.41 -40.10 -11.43
C LEU A 53 -4.45 -38.98 -11.45
N THR A 54 -5.71 -39.27 -11.19
CA THR A 54 -6.78 -38.27 -11.12
C THR A 54 -6.55 -37.26 -9.98
N VAL A 55 -6.15 -37.71 -8.79
CA VAL A 55 -5.85 -36.83 -7.66
C VAL A 55 -4.64 -35.91 -7.98
N VAL A 56 -3.58 -36.46 -8.56
CA VAL A 56 -2.39 -35.69 -8.97
C VAL A 56 -2.77 -34.64 -10.02
N LEU A 57 -3.58 -35.01 -11.00
CA LEU A 57 -4.04 -34.11 -12.07
C LEU A 57 -4.91 -32.98 -11.51
N ILE A 58 -5.83 -33.29 -10.62
CA ILE A 58 -6.66 -32.28 -9.93
C ILE A 58 -5.79 -31.30 -9.13
N ASN A 59 -4.83 -31.79 -8.36
CA ASN A 59 -3.89 -30.96 -7.62
C ASN A 59 -3.06 -30.05 -8.57
N PHE A 60 -2.55 -30.61 -9.67
CA PHE A 60 -1.78 -29.83 -10.65
C PHE A 60 -2.62 -28.70 -11.25
N ILE A 61 -3.86 -28.98 -11.66
CA ILE A 61 -4.78 -27.95 -12.19
C ILE A 61 -5.07 -26.89 -11.13
N TYR A 62 -5.34 -27.30 -9.89
CA TYR A 62 -5.62 -26.37 -8.79
C TYR A 62 -4.43 -25.42 -8.53
N PHE A 63 -3.21 -25.93 -8.48
CA PHE A 63 -2.02 -25.10 -8.28
C PHE A 63 -1.78 -24.15 -9.45
N LYS A 64 -1.93 -24.64 -10.68
CA LYS A 64 -1.75 -23.82 -11.89
C LYS A 64 -2.78 -22.68 -11.96
N THR A 65 -4.04 -22.96 -11.70
CA THR A 65 -5.11 -21.95 -11.70
C THR A 65 -4.92 -20.91 -10.58
N LYS A 66 -4.58 -21.36 -9.36
CA LYS A 66 -4.29 -20.45 -8.24
C LYS A 66 -3.12 -19.52 -8.54
N PHE A 67 -2.03 -20.03 -9.12
CA PHE A 67 -0.86 -19.25 -9.48
C PHE A 67 -1.18 -18.20 -10.56
N VAL A 68 -1.90 -18.59 -11.61
CA VAL A 68 -2.31 -17.69 -12.69
C VAL A 68 -3.24 -16.59 -12.15
N PHE A 69 -4.20 -16.95 -11.31
CA PHE A 69 -5.13 -15.98 -10.71
C PHE A 69 -4.43 -14.98 -9.79
N GLN A 70 -3.49 -15.43 -8.96
CA GLN A 70 -2.69 -14.54 -8.11
C GLN A 70 -1.83 -13.59 -8.94
N LYS A 71 -1.15 -14.10 -9.98
CA LYS A 71 -0.36 -13.26 -10.90
C LYS A 71 -1.23 -12.21 -11.59
N TYR A 72 -2.39 -12.60 -12.11
CA TYR A 72 -3.33 -11.68 -12.76
C TYR A 72 -3.83 -10.59 -11.81
N SER A 73 -4.23 -10.96 -10.61
CA SER A 73 -4.67 -10.02 -9.57
C SER A 73 -3.56 -9.03 -9.18
N TYR A 74 -2.33 -9.52 -9.02
CA TYR A 74 -1.17 -8.69 -8.71
C TYR A 74 -0.85 -7.69 -9.82
N VAL A 75 -0.78 -8.15 -11.08
CA VAL A 75 -0.55 -7.28 -12.25
C VAL A 75 -1.65 -6.24 -12.38
N LYS A 76 -2.91 -6.63 -12.22
CA LYS A 76 -4.04 -5.69 -12.26
C LYS A 76 -3.96 -4.62 -11.17
N LYS A 77 -3.58 -5.00 -9.94
CA LYS A 77 -3.36 -4.07 -8.83
C LYS A 77 -2.21 -3.11 -9.15
N LEU A 78 -1.09 -3.62 -9.67
CA LEU A 78 0.07 -2.81 -10.04
C LEU A 78 -0.27 -1.79 -11.13
N THR A 79 -0.92 -2.24 -12.22
CA THR A 79 -1.33 -1.36 -13.31
C THR A 79 -2.32 -0.29 -12.85
N ARG A 80 -3.24 -0.64 -11.94
CA ARG A 80 -4.17 0.31 -11.35
C ARG A 80 -3.44 1.37 -10.51
N THR A 81 -2.49 0.94 -9.69
CA THR A 81 -1.68 1.84 -8.87
C THR A 81 -0.84 2.78 -9.74
N GLN A 82 -0.22 2.25 -10.81
CA GLN A 82 0.53 3.05 -11.77
C GLN A 82 -0.35 4.16 -12.40
N LYS A 83 -1.55 3.82 -12.88
CA LYS A 83 -2.51 4.81 -13.39
C LYS A 83 -2.86 5.90 -12.36
N GLY A 84 -2.91 5.53 -11.08
CA GLY A 84 -3.12 6.52 -10.01
C GLY A 84 -1.99 7.54 -9.91
N TYR A 85 -0.75 7.08 -10.00
CA TYR A 85 0.43 7.98 -10.04
C TYR A 85 0.47 8.81 -11.33
N ASP A 86 0.08 8.25 -12.48
CA ASP A 86 -0.01 9.01 -13.72
C ASP A 86 -0.98 10.18 -13.58
N PHE A 87 -2.16 9.97 -12.98
CA PHE A 87 -3.09 11.06 -12.68
C PHE A 87 -2.57 12.07 -11.66
N PHE A 88 -1.72 11.66 -10.71
CA PHE A 88 -1.03 12.60 -9.83
C PHE A 88 -0.12 13.52 -10.64
N VAL A 89 0.70 12.95 -11.52
CA VAL A 89 1.62 13.71 -12.39
C VAL A 89 0.85 14.65 -13.32
N GLU A 90 -0.22 14.17 -13.96
CA GLU A 90 -1.09 15.01 -14.81
C GLU A 90 -1.67 16.18 -14.02
N SER A 91 -2.16 15.93 -12.79
CA SER A 91 -2.69 17.00 -11.94
C SER A 91 -1.63 18.03 -11.59
N MET A 92 -0.40 17.59 -11.24
CA MET A 92 0.71 18.51 -10.95
C MET A 92 1.11 19.34 -12.17
N ILE A 93 1.18 18.73 -13.35
CA ILE A 93 1.47 19.45 -14.61
C ILE A 93 0.37 20.51 -14.89
N ALA A 94 -0.90 20.14 -14.71
CA ALA A 94 -2.01 21.06 -14.89
C ALA A 94 -1.94 22.25 -13.90
N LEU A 95 -1.57 22.01 -12.62
CA LEU A 95 -1.36 23.07 -11.63
C LEU A 95 -0.23 24.03 -12.05
N LEU A 96 0.89 23.51 -12.53
CA LEU A 96 2.00 24.33 -13.01
C LEU A 96 1.60 25.20 -14.21
N ASN A 97 0.73 24.67 -15.07
CA ASN A 97 0.16 25.39 -16.23
C ASN A 97 -1.02 26.30 -15.86
N LYS A 98 -1.40 26.37 -14.57
CA LYS A 98 -2.55 27.14 -14.07
C LYS A 98 -3.90 26.67 -14.65
N ASP A 99 -3.99 25.42 -15.12
CA ASP A 99 -5.24 24.80 -15.57
C ASP A 99 -5.92 24.10 -14.40
N ASN A 100 -6.67 24.88 -13.63
CA ASN A 100 -7.36 24.39 -12.43
C ASN A 100 -8.40 23.32 -12.75
N LYS A 101 -9.05 23.38 -13.90
CA LYS A 101 -10.08 22.44 -14.28
C LYS A 101 -9.50 21.05 -14.52
N SER A 102 -8.44 20.96 -15.31
CA SER A 102 -7.73 19.70 -15.56
C SER A 102 -7.08 19.17 -14.29
N ALA A 103 -6.46 20.04 -13.47
CA ALA A 103 -5.86 19.68 -12.21
C ALA A 103 -6.86 19.00 -11.26
N THR A 104 -8.02 19.64 -11.04
CA THR A 104 -9.07 19.10 -10.16
C THR A 104 -9.66 17.78 -10.70
N ASN A 105 -9.81 17.67 -12.03
CA ASN A 105 -10.34 16.45 -12.64
C ASN A 105 -9.38 15.27 -12.49
N SER A 106 -8.09 15.47 -12.75
CA SER A 106 -7.04 14.44 -12.59
C SER A 106 -6.84 14.08 -11.11
N ALA A 107 -6.89 15.05 -10.18
CA ALA A 107 -6.85 14.79 -8.75
C ALA A 107 -8.03 13.93 -8.27
N ARG A 108 -9.24 14.16 -8.80
CA ARG A 108 -10.42 13.33 -8.49
C ARG A 108 -10.25 11.90 -8.98
N LYS A 109 -9.72 11.70 -10.20
CA LYS A 109 -9.42 10.37 -10.75
C LYS A 109 -8.36 9.66 -9.92
N MET A 110 -7.29 10.35 -9.53
CA MET A 110 -6.24 9.84 -8.65
C MET A 110 -6.83 9.37 -7.31
N LYS A 111 -7.62 10.22 -6.63
CA LYS A 111 -8.28 9.91 -5.36
C LYS A 111 -9.17 8.66 -5.46
N GLY A 112 -9.86 8.46 -6.59
CA GLY A 112 -10.68 7.27 -6.84
C GLY A 112 -9.86 5.98 -6.94
N ILE A 113 -8.59 6.07 -7.34
CA ILE A 113 -7.68 4.94 -7.52
C ILE A 113 -6.80 4.71 -6.29
N LEU A 114 -6.14 5.77 -5.80
CA LEU A 114 -5.21 5.74 -4.66
C LEU A 114 -5.93 6.17 -3.36
N LYS A 115 -7.03 5.51 -3.03
CA LYS A 115 -7.84 5.86 -1.85
C LYS A 115 -7.05 5.82 -0.54
N GLU A 116 -6.08 4.92 -0.44
CA GLU A 116 -5.27 4.69 0.77
C GLU A 116 -4.10 5.67 0.90
N ASP A 117 -3.68 6.33 -0.18
CA ASP A 117 -2.59 7.31 -0.14
C ASP A 117 -3.11 8.70 0.22
N THR A 118 -3.40 8.87 1.50
CA THR A 118 -3.89 10.13 2.06
C THR A 118 -2.89 11.27 1.86
N SER A 119 -1.58 10.98 1.85
CA SER A 119 -0.53 12.00 1.71
C SER A 119 -0.58 12.71 0.37
N LEU A 120 -0.66 11.96 -0.73
CA LEU A 120 -0.76 12.53 -2.08
C LEU A 120 -2.07 13.30 -2.27
N ASN A 121 -3.18 12.79 -1.71
CA ASN A 121 -4.46 13.46 -1.76
C ASN A 121 -4.42 14.83 -1.07
N LEU A 122 -3.85 14.89 0.15
CA LEU A 122 -3.70 16.15 0.90
C LEU A 122 -2.79 17.13 0.17
N LEU A 123 -1.68 16.64 -0.41
CA LEU A 123 -0.75 17.49 -1.17
C LEU A 123 -1.44 18.15 -2.36
N LEU A 124 -2.11 17.38 -3.23
CA LEU A 124 -2.82 17.95 -4.39
C LEU A 124 -3.96 18.88 -3.97
N GLN A 125 -4.73 18.50 -2.94
CA GLN A 125 -5.81 19.32 -2.45
C GLN A 125 -5.30 20.67 -1.93
N SER A 126 -4.18 20.68 -1.20
CA SER A 126 -3.58 21.93 -0.72
C SER A 126 -3.12 22.84 -1.86
N GLU A 127 -2.52 22.29 -2.90
CA GLU A 127 -2.06 23.10 -4.05
C GLU A 127 -3.25 23.64 -4.88
N ILE A 128 -4.29 22.84 -5.09
CA ILE A 128 -5.52 23.31 -5.78
C ILE A 128 -6.17 24.44 -5.00
N LEU A 129 -6.36 24.30 -3.68
CA LEU A 129 -6.99 25.32 -2.84
C LEU A 129 -6.16 26.61 -2.74
N LYS A 130 -4.82 26.53 -2.80
CA LYS A 130 -3.95 27.71 -2.91
C LYS A 130 -4.25 28.52 -4.17
N ILE A 131 -4.37 27.84 -5.32
CA ILE A 131 -4.62 28.50 -6.61
C ILE A 131 -6.05 29.06 -6.65
N GLU A 132 -7.02 28.34 -6.08
CA GLU A 132 -8.41 28.77 -5.95
C GLU A 132 -8.61 29.87 -4.88
N LYS A 133 -7.57 30.19 -4.10
CA LYS A 133 -7.59 31.17 -2.99
C LYS A 133 -8.65 30.87 -1.91
N LYS A 134 -8.97 29.59 -1.71
CA LYS A 134 -9.92 29.12 -0.68
C LYS A 134 -9.19 28.89 0.64
N PHE A 135 -8.84 29.96 1.32
CA PHE A 135 -7.95 29.91 2.49
C PHE A 135 -8.53 29.16 3.70
N ASP A 136 -9.84 29.23 3.93
CA ASP A 136 -10.47 28.52 5.07
C ASP A 136 -10.44 27.00 4.87
N GLU A 137 -10.77 26.54 3.67
CA GLU A 137 -10.67 25.11 3.33
C GLU A 137 -9.21 24.64 3.35
N LEU A 138 -8.29 25.50 2.92
CA LEU A 138 -6.84 25.22 2.90
C LEU A 138 -6.29 25.03 4.32
N ASN A 139 -6.73 25.82 5.30
CA ASN A 139 -6.34 25.64 6.70
C ASN A 139 -6.77 24.27 7.23
N ASN A 140 -7.98 23.84 6.94
CA ASN A 140 -8.47 22.52 7.32
C ASN A 140 -7.61 21.40 6.71
N VAL A 141 -7.16 21.57 5.45
CA VAL A 141 -6.26 20.60 4.80
C VAL A 141 -4.89 20.60 5.47
N TYR A 142 -4.32 21.75 5.83
CA TYR A 142 -3.06 21.81 6.55
C TYR A 142 -3.15 21.16 7.93
N ASP A 143 -4.25 21.32 8.65
CA ASP A 143 -4.49 20.63 9.92
C ASP A 143 -4.53 19.10 9.76
N LEU A 144 -5.10 18.60 8.67
CA LEU A 144 -5.02 17.18 8.33
C LEU A 144 -3.60 16.75 7.96
N MET A 145 -2.84 17.61 7.24
CA MET A 145 -1.45 17.35 6.89
C MET A 145 -0.54 17.25 8.11
N ILE A 146 -0.77 18.04 9.16
CA ILE A 146 -0.04 17.97 10.42
C ILE A 146 -0.21 16.61 11.11
N LYS A 147 -1.39 16.02 11.02
CA LYS A 147 -1.70 14.71 11.61
C LYS A 147 -1.06 13.55 10.85
N ASN A 148 -0.63 13.75 9.62
CA ASN A 148 -0.01 12.74 8.79
C ASN A 148 1.53 12.91 8.77
N ASN A 149 2.26 11.89 9.21
CA ASN A 149 3.72 11.94 9.36
C ASN A 149 4.47 12.32 8.08
N LYS A 150 3.97 11.94 6.89
CA LYS A 150 4.62 12.25 5.60
C LYS A 150 4.44 13.71 5.17
N THR A 151 3.35 14.36 5.59
CA THR A 151 2.99 15.72 5.17
C THR A 151 3.09 16.75 6.29
N LYS A 152 3.41 16.33 7.51
CA LYS A 152 3.44 17.15 8.72
C LYS A 152 4.27 18.43 8.56
N THR A 153 5.45 18.31 8.00
CA THR A 153 6.36 19.45 7.72
C THR A 153 5.73 20.46 6.76
N LEU A 154 5.06 19.97 5.72
CA LEU A 154 4.37 20.84 4.75
C LEU A 154 3.13 21.51 5.36
N GLY A 155 2.41 20.81 6.23
CA GLY A 155 1.27 21.36 6.96
C GLY A 155 1.67 22.54 7.84
N TYR A 156 2.70 22.38 8.70
CA TYR A 156 3.21 23.48 9.52
C TYR A 156 3.75 24.63 8.69
N ARG A 157 4.47 24.35 7.60
CA ARG A 157 4.94 25.37 6.69
C ARG A 157 3.79 26.17 6.08
N GLY A 158 2.76 25.48 5.60
CA GLY A 158 1.58 26.12 5.01
C GLY A 158 0.85 27.04 5.99
N LEU A 159 0.63 26.58 7.23
CA LEU A 159 -0.01 27.39 8.28
C LEU A 159 0.84 28.60 8.69
N MET A 160 2.17 28.41 8.80
CA MET A 160 3.10 29.51 9.07
C MET A 160 3.02 30.57 7.96
N GLU A 161 3.12 30.16 6.69
CA GLU A 161 3.06 31.08 5.55
C GLU A 161 1.72 31.84 5.47
N GLN A 162 0.60 31.16 5.79
CA GLN A 162 -0.71 31.81 5.84
C GLN A 162 -0.81 32.82 6.98
N SER A 163 -0.38 32.46 8.19
CA SER A 163 -0.36 33.37 9.34
C SER A 163 0.50 34.59 9.06
N LEU A 164 1.64 34.44 8.36
CA LEU A 164 2.46 35.57 7.93
C LEU A 164 1.72 36.50 6.97
N LYS A 165 0.98 35.94 5.99
CA LYS A 165 0.18 36.75 5.04
C LYS A 165 -0.96 37.52 5.73
N GLN A 166 -1.51 36.94 6.79
CA GLN A 166 -2.56 37.57 7.63
C GLN A 166 -1.99 38.50 8.69
N GLN A 167 -0.65 38.66 8.76
CA GLN A 167 0.07 39.42 9.79
C GLN A 167 -0.16 38.91 11.20
N ASP A 168 -0.59 37.66 11.33
CA ASP A 168 -0.72 36.97 12.62
C ASP A 168 0.65 36.37 13.01
N TYR A 169 1.51 37.24 13.51
CA TYR A 169 2.88 36.86 13.87
C TYR A 169 2.94 35.87 15.04
N HIS A 170 1.91 35.87 15.90
CA HIS A 170 1.85 34.95 17.03
C HIS A 170 1.69 33.50 16.55
N HIS A 171 0.70 33.21 15.74
CA HIS A 171 0.53 31.88 15.16
C HIS A 171 1.64 31.52 14.18
N ALA A 172 2.14 32.48 13.39
CA ALA A 172 3.29 32.26 12.52
C ALA A 172 4.51 31.75 13.30
N PHE A 173 4.76 32.31 14.49
CA PHE A 173 5.83 31.85 15.38
C PHE A 173 5.58 30.43 15.86
N ILE A 174 4.39 30.14 16.40
CA ILE A 174 4.04 28.80 16.92
C ILE A 174 4.24 27.70 15.85
N TYR A 175 3.76 27.93 14.63
CA TYR A 175 3.90 26.96 13.56
C TYR A 175 5.34 26.87 13.06
N GLY A 176 6.04 27.99 12.97
CA GLY A 176 7.44 28.04 12.57
C GLY A 176 8.37 27.35 13.57
N GLU A 177 8.15 27.50 14.87
CA GLU A 177 8.90 26.80 15.91
C GLU A 177 8.71 25.28 15.78
N LYS A 178 7.47 24.81 15.63
CA LYS A 178 7.18 23.38 15.41
C LYS A 178 7.83 22.85 14.13
N LEU A 179 7.85 23.65 13.07
CA LEU A 179 8.53 23.32 11.82
C LEU A 179 10.04 23.22 12.03
N PHE A 180 10.64 24.17 12.76
CA PHE A 180 12.06 24.19 13.06
C PHE A 180 12.48 22.98 13.90
N LEU A 181 11.67 22.56 14.87
CA LEU A 181 11.91 21.35 15.66
C LEU A 181 11.88 20.06 14.81
N LEU A 182 11.06 20.04 13.75
CA LEU A 182 10.98 18.89 12.84
C LEU A 182 12.13 18.84 11.83
N ASN A 183 12.56 20.00 11.35
CA ASN A 183 13.63 20.11 10.37
C ASN A 183 14.31 21.49 10.45
N PRO A 184 15.36 21.64 11.27
CA PRO A 184 16.06 22.90 11.43
C PRO A 184 16.83 23.35 10.17
N LYS A 185 17.10 22.43 9.23
CA LYS A 185 17.84 22.70 7.98
C LYS A 185 16.99 23.28 6.84
N ILE A 186 15.72 23.61 7.09
CA ILE A 186 14.88 24.26 6.09
C ILE A 186 15.45 25.66 5.76
N ASP A 187 15.74 25.88 4.48
CA ASP A 187 16.27 27.15 4.01
C ASP A 187 15.40 28.33 4.43
N LYS A 188 16.04 29.40 4.88
CA LYS A 188 15.42 30.65 5.33
C LYS A 188 14.43 30.54 6.51
N LEU A 189 14.17 29.35 7.07
CA LEU A 189 13.23 29.22 8.19
C LEU A 189 13.72 30.00 9.42
N TYR A 190 15.00 29.85 9.76
CA TYR A 190 15.62 30.56 10.88
C TYR A 190 15.49 32.08 10.72
N GLN A 191 15.80 32.61 9.55
CA GLN A 191 15.67 34.04 9.24
C GLN A 191 14.20 34.50 9.34
N THR A 192 13.27 33.69 8.88
CA THR A 192 11.83 33.99 8.99
C THR A 192 11.40 34.07 10.43
N LEU A 193 11.84 33.11 11.29
CA LEU A 193 11.55 33.13 12.72
C LEU A 193 12.14 34.37 13.42
N LEU A 194 13.38 34.73 13.10
CA LEU A 194 14.00 35.98 13.62
C LEU A 194 13.16 37.22 13.27
N ASN A 195 12.71 37.32 12.02
CA ASN A 195 11.87 38.42 11.60
C ASN A 195 10.52 38.46 12.32
N VAL A 196 9.92 37.29 12.57
CA VAL A 196 8.66 37.20 13.35
C VAL A 196 8.89 37.64 14.80
N ILE A 197 9.98 37.19 15.43
CA ILE A 197 10.34 37.59 16.80
C ILE A 197 10.56 39.12 16.89
N ALA A 198 11.25 39.70 15.91
CA ALA A 198 11.45 41.14 15.83
C ALA A 198 10.14 41.91 15.73
N LYS A 199 9.14 41.40 14.97
CA LYS A 199 7.81 41.98 14.86
C LYS A 199 6.97 41.89 16.14
N THR A 200 7.08 40.74 16.85
CA THR A 200 6.36 40.50 18.12
C THR A 200 7.05 41.11 19.33
N LYS A 201 8.30 41.56 19.19
CA LYS A 201 9.19 42.05 20.28
C LYS A 201 9.37 41.02 21.39
N ASN A 202 9.20 39.75 21.11
CA ASN A 202 9.32 38.67 22.10
C ASN A 202 10.74 38.09 22.15
N TRP A 203 11.67 38.85 22.70
CA TRP A 203 13.09 38.56 22.72
C TRP A 203 13.47 37.29 23.52
N ASN A 204 12.65 36.87 24.48
CA ASN A 204 12.88 35.63 25.24
C ASN A 204 12.82 34.38 24.34
N GLN A 205 12.01 34.42 23.27
CA GLN A 205 11.95 33.33 22.31
C GLN A 205 13.18 33.26 21.39
N LEU A 206 13.89 34.39 21.23
CA LEU A 206 15.11 34.43 20.43
C LEU A 206 16.19 33.52 21.01
N ILE A 207 16.41 33.59 22.34
CA ILE A 207 17.41 32.79 23.05
C ILE A 207 17.15 31.30 22.81
N ASN A 208 15.89 30.88 23.00
CA ASN A 208 15.52 29.48 22.83
C ASN A 208 15.76 28.95 21.41
N ILE A 209 15.53 29.77 20.39
CA ILE A 209 15.71 29.36 18.98
C ILE A 209 17.19 29.36 18.59
N THR A 210 17.97 30.37 19.07
CA THR A 210 19.42 30.45 18.81
C THR A 210 20.13 29.28 19.44
N ASP A 211 19.88 28.99 20.71
CA ASP A 211 20.51 27.85 21.39
C ASP A 211 20.26 26.51 20.67
N ARG A 212 19.06 26.32 20.19
CA ARG A 212 18.69 25.12 19.40
C ARG A 212 19.29 25.11 17.98
N ALA A 213 19.48 26.27 17.36
CA ALA A 213 20.13 26.37 16.05
C ALA A 213 21.62 26.03 16.10
N TYR A 214 22.29 26.36 17.21
CA TYR A 214 23.73 26.07 17.41
C TYR A 214 23.99 24.68 18.00
N SER A 215 23.00 24.02 18.59
CA SER A 215 23.13 22.68 19.17
C SER A 215 22.87 21.54 18.15
N ASN A 216 22.45 21.83 16.94
CA ASN A 216 22.20 20.91 15.81
C ASN A 216 23.17 21.13 14.64
#